data_c6df0e59ae77a141970cce6fe0284261
#
_entry.id   c6df0e59ae77a141970cce6fe0284261
#
_cell.length_a   1.000
_cell.length_b   1.000
_cell.length_c   1.000
_cell.angle_alpha   90.00
_cell.angle_beta   90.00
_cell.angle_gamma   90.00
#
_symmetry.space_group_name_H-M   'P 1'
#
loop_
_entity.id
_entity.type
_entity.pdbx_description
1 polymer ?
#
loop_
_entity_poly.entity_id
_entity_poly.type
_entity_poly.pdbx_seq_one_letter_code
_entity_poly.pdbx_strand_id
1 'polypeptide(L)'
;DVSALTYHQDGCEVVLFFGEERETVLAICREWADQSGIYCFCGSERTTFPQVAACYQVLCEMRRQKFWAADRHCWQEEDFTPRRPHSSFTEQMSAELASALRGSDLEQIQRLWQQIQDSIREDRFQDQLFAFQRIVSLMEKQLPALKPLVSDNFWAPLTDIQTLDAIFSGAFRKIVQNNRELHRQHIDQLASQVVRQIEQSYADSDLSPTR
;
A
#
# COMPACT_ATOMS: atom_id res chain seq x y z
N ASP A 1 -23.79 -30.42 20.94
CA ASP A 1 -24.46 -29.49 20.00
C ASP A 1 -24.15 -28.08 20.46
N VAL A 2 -23.47 -27.32 19.62
CA VAL A 2 -23.14 -25.92 19.85
C VAL A 2 -24.32 -25.06 19.40
N SER A 3 -24.85 -24.21 20.28
CA SER A 3 -25.92 -23.28 19.94
C SER A 3 -25.34 -22.02 19.30
N ALA A 4 -25.60 -21.81 18.02
CA ALA A 4 -25.07 -20.67 17.29
C ALA A 4 -26.13 -19.99 16.43
N LEU A 5 -26.05 -18.67 16.30
CA LEU A 5 -26.79 -17.87 15.35
C LEU A 5 -25.81 -17.32 14.32
N THR A 6 -26.08 -17.56 13.04
CA THR A 6 -25.25 -17.08 11.93
C THR A 6 -26.05 -16.07 11.11
N TYR A 7 -25.40 -14.97 10.73
CA TYR A 7 -25.93 -14.00 9.78
C TYR A 7 -24.82 -13.42 8.91
N HIS A 8 -25.16 -12.90 7.75
CA HIS A 8 -24.22 -12.31 6.82
C HIS A 8 -24.28 -10.78 6.88
N GLN A 9 -23.12 -10.14 7.10
CA GLN A 9 -23.02 -8.68 7.13
C GLN A 9 -21.66 -8.22 6.57
N ASP A 10 -21.66 -7.20 5.71
CA ASP A 10 -20.48 -6.56 5.13
C ASP A 10 -19.48 -7.55 4.47
N GLY A 11 -20.02 -8.58 3.82
CA GLY A 11 -19.22 -9.62 3.17
C GLY A 11 -18.52 -10.58 4.15
N CYS A 12 -19.00 -10.67 5.38
CA CYS A 12 -18.55 -11.61 6.39
C CYS A 12 -19.70 -12.46 6.92
N GLU A 13 -19.39 -13.66 7.33
CA GLU A 13 -20.27 -14.44 8.20
C GLU A 13 -19.97 -14.06 9.65
N VAL A 14 -21.02 -13.68 10.38
CA VAL A 14 -20.97 -13.39 11.82
C VAL A 14 -21.66 -14.52 12.54
N VAL A 15 -20.97 -15.16 13.46
CA VAL A 15 -21.47 -16.26 14.25
C VAL A 15 -21.49 -15.87 15.71
N LEU A 16 -22.67 -15.95 16.35
CA LEU A 16 -22.85 -15.75 17.78
C LEU A 16 -23.02 -17.12 18.43
N PHE A 17 -22.11 -17.49 19.28
CA PHE A 17 -22.18 -18.72 20.09
C PHE A 17 -22.87 -18.43 21.43
N PHE A 18 -23.75 -19.31 21.87
CA PHE A 18 -24.50 -19.16 23.10
C PHE A 18 -24.20 -20.30 24.07
N GLY A 19 -23.80 -19.94 25.30
CA GLY A 19 -23.58 -20.90 26.37
C GLY A 19 -22.34 -21.77 26.23
N GLU A 20 -21.48 -21.47 25.25
CA GLU A 20 -20.25 -22.21 25.02
C GLU A 20 -19.06 -21.57 25.77
N GLU A 21 -18.13 -22.40 26.24
CA GLU A 21 -16.87 -21.91 26.79
C GLU A 21 -16.03 -21.28 25.68
N ARG A 22 -15.40 -20.15 26.01
CA ARG A 22 -14.56 -19.41 25.08
C ARG A 22 -13.48 -20.26 24.39
N GLU A 23 -12.83 -21.13 25.13
CA GLU A 23 -11.76 -22.00 24.61
C GLU A 23 -12.29 -22.97 23.54
N THR A 24 -13.51 -23.46 23.69
CA THR A 24 -14.18 -24.30 22.69
C THR A 24 -14.40 -23.50 21.40
N VAL A 25 -14.91 -22.27 21.49
CA VAL A 25 -15.11 -21.39 20.33
C VAL A 25 -13.79 -21.07 19.62
N LEU A 26 -12.74 -20.74 20.39
CA LEU A 26 -11.43 -20.46 19.85
C LEU A 26 -10.81 -21.69 19.13
N ALA A 27 -11.01 -22.89 19.67
CA ALA A 27 -10.55 -24.12 19.04
C ALA A 27 -11.24 -24.34 17.68
N ILE A 28 -12.54 -24.13 17.59
CA ILE A 28 -13.33 -24.21 16.35
C ILE A 28 -12.80 -23.17 15.32
N CYS A 29 -12.59 -21.92 15.76
CA CYS A 29 -12.11 -20.86 14.88
C CYS A 29 -10.70 -21.15 14.35
N ARG A 30 -9.80 -21.69 15.16
CA ARG A 30 -8.47 -22.11 14.71
C ARG A 30 -8.55 -23.25 13.70
N GLU A 31 -9.37 -24.25 13.97
CA GLU A 31 -9.58 -25.36 13.05
C GLU A 31 -10.11 -24.87 11.69
N TRP A 32 -11.08 -23.96 11.66
CA TRP A 32 -11.59 -23.38 10.42
C TRP A 32 -10.51 -22.56 9.70
N ALA A 33 -9.73 -21.78 10.42
CA ALA A 33 -8.63 -21.00 9.86
C ALA A 33 -7.59 -21.90 9.20
N ASP A 34 -7.19 -22.99 9.87
CA ASP A 34 -6.17 -23.91 9.40
C ASP A 34 -6.64 -24.76 8.21
N GLN A 35 -7.90 -25.23 8.24
CA GLN A 35 -8.42 -26.11 7.19
C GLN A 35 -8.86 -25.36 5.93
N SER A 36 -9.40 -24.16 6.07
CA SER A 36 -10.06 -23.44 4.98
C SER A 36 -9.32 -22.18 4.56
N GLY A 37 -8.26 -21.79 5.26
CA GLY A 37 -7.53 -20.55 4.99
C GLY A 37 -8.36 -19.28 5.20
N ILE A 38 -9.50 -19.39 5.92
CA ILE A 38 -10.37 -18.24 6.22
C ILE A 38 -9.80 -17.42 7.38
N TYR A 39 -10.17 -16.16 7.44
CA TYR A 39 -9.80 -15.29 8.56
C TYR A 39 -10.90 -15.30 9.61
N CYS A 40 -10.54 -15.65 10.84
CA CYS A 40 -11.44 -15.65 11.99
C CYS A 40 -11.09 -14.49 12.94
N PHE A 41 -12.09 -13.73 13.35
CA PHE A 41 -11.97 -12.63 14.31
C PHE A 41 -12.90 -12.94 15.48
N CYS A 42 -12.32 -13.27 16.64
CA CYS A 42 -13.03 -13.78 17.80
C CYS A 42 -13.16 -12.68 18.86
N GLY A 43 -14.39 -12.33 19.20
CA GLY A 43 -14.71 -11.44 20.30
C GLY A 43 -14.71 -12.15 21.65
N SER A 44 -14.68 -11.38 22.72
CA SER A 44 -14.83 -11.88 24.07
C SER A 44 -16.31 -12.08 24.42
N GLU A 45 -16.56 -12.81 25.50
CA GLU A 45 -17.92 -13.05 26.02
C GLU A 45 -18.65 -11.72 26.34
N ARG A 46 -19.94 -11.67 25.98
CA ARG A 46 -20.80 -10.51 26.21
C ARG A 46 -22.16 -10.94 26.73
N THR A 47 -22.70 -10.17 27.68
CA THR A 47 -23.97 -10.47 28.32
C THR A 47 -25.12 -9.58 27.87
N THR A 48 -24.83 -8.50 27.14
CA THR A 48 -25.85 -7.53 26.69
C THR A 48 -25.65 -7.15 25.23
N PHE A 49 -26.73 -6.81 24.52
CA PHE A 49 -26.68 -6.36 23.12
C PHE A 49 -25.77 -5.16 22.85
N PRO A 50 -25.74 -4.10 23.68
CA PRO A 50 -24.78 -3.01 23.45
C PRO A 50 -23.32 -3.46 23.50
N GLN A 51 -22.98 -4.41 24.38
CA GLN A 51 -21.62 -4.98 24.44
C GLN A 51 -21.30 -5.82 23.20
N VAL A 52 -22.27 -6.59 22.69
CA VAL A 52 -22.11 -7.33 21.43
C VAL A 52 -21.85 -6.37 20.27
N ALA A 53 -22.63 -5.27 20.18
CA ALA A 53 -22.44 -4.26 19.13
C ALA A 53 -21.07 -3.58 19.20
N ALA A 54 -20.60 -3.23 20.42
CA ALA A 54 -19.28 -2.66 20.63
C ALA A 54 -18.17 -3.64 20.24
N CYS A 55 -18.29 -4.91 20.64
CA CYS A 55 -17.37 -5.98 20.26
C CYS A 55 -17.31 -6.13 18.73
N TYR A 56 -18.46 -6.16 18.05
CA TYR A 56 -18.51 -6.24 16.60
C TYR A 56 -17.75 -5.09 15.91
N GLN A 57 -17.86 -3.88 16.42
CA GLN A 57 -17.09 -2.73 15.89
C GLN A 57 -15.58 -2.94 16.04
N VAL A 58 -15.13 -3.46 17.19
CA VAL A 58 -13.71 -3.81 17.40
C VAL A 58 -13.27 -4.87 16.40
N LEU A 59 -14.05 -5.93 16.20
CA LEU A 59 -13.72 -6.98 15.22
C LEU A 59 -13.67 -6.44 13.78
N CYS A 60 -14.53 -5.50 13.43
CA CYS A 60 -14.48 -4.83 12.12
C CYS A 60 -13.17 -4.03 11.94
N GLU A 61 -12.70 -3.35 12.98
CA GLU A 61 -11.39 -2.66 12.93
C GLU A 61 -10.23 -3.66 12.87
N MET A 62 -10.28 -4.77 13.60
CA MET A 62 -9.28 -5.84 13.54
C MET A 62 -9.21 -6.45 12.13
N ARG A 63 -10.35 -6.64 11.47
CA ARG A 63 -10.41 -7.11 10.07
C ARG A 63 -9.59 -6.21 9.14
N ARG A 64 -9.58 -4.90 9.37
CA ARG A 64 -8.76 -3.96 8.60
C ARG A 64 -7.28 -4.07 8.93
N GLN A 65 -6.94 -4.49 10.16
CA GLN A 65 -5.55 -4.69 10.59
C GLN A 65 -4.90 -5.92 9.94
N LYS A 66 -5.68 -6.92 9.51
CA LYS A 66 -5.17 -8.09 8.80
C LYS A 66 -4.35 -7.72 7.56
N PHE A 67 -4.61 -6.57 6.95
CA PHE A 67 -3.85 -6.06 5.81
C PHE A 67 -2.33 -6.07 6.06
N TRP A 68 -1.90 -5.86 7.30
CA TRP A 68 -0.50 -5.82 7.71
C TRP A 68 0.05 -7.16 8.25
N ALA A 69 -0.80 -8.16 8.40
CA ALA A 69 -0.44 -9.46 8.95
C ALA A 69 -1.28 -10.56 8.28
N ALA A 70 -1.10 -10.70 6.98
CA ALA A 70 -1.87 -11.63 6.14
C ALA A 70 -1.60 -13.12 6.44
N ASP A 71 -0.49 -13.42 7.09
CA ASP A 71 -0.11 -14.75 7.55
C ASP A 71 -0.86 -15.21 8.81
N ARG A 72 -1.51 -14.28 9.51
CA ARG A 72 -2.28 -14.58 10.70
C ARG A 72 -3.75 -14.77 10.36
N HIS A 73 -4.28 -15.96 10.53
CA HIS A 73 -5.66 -16.32 10.19
C HIS A 73 -6.64 -16.27 11.34
N CYS A 74 -6.19 -16.35 12.61
CA CYS A 74 -7.06 -16.27 13.77
C CYS A 74 -6.65 -15.12 14.70
N TRP A 75 -7.60 -14.23 15.00
CA TRP A 75 -7.41 -13.03 15.79
C TRP A 75 -8.37 -13.04 16.97
N GLN A 76 -7.91 -12.60 18.14
CA GLN A 76 -8.73 -12.44 19.34
C GLN A 76 -8.87 -10.96 19.68
N GLU A 77 -9.97 -10.58 20.34
CA GLU A 77 -10.23 -9.17 20.69
C GLU A 77 -9.08 -8.56 21.53
N GLU A 78 -8.39 -9.37 22.33
CA GLU A 78 -7.24 -8.95 23.12
C GLU A 78 -6.02 -8.56 22.28
N ASP A 79 -5.97 -9.02 21.04
CA ASP A 79 -4.93 -8.63 20.08
C ASP A 79 -5.17 -7.23 19.49
N PHE A 80 -6.36 -6.66 19.75
CA PHE A 80 -6.70 -5.36 19.21
C PHE A 80 -5.85 -4.25 19.82
N THR A 81 -5.13 -3.56 18.97
CA THR A 81 -4.40 -2.35 19.33
C THR A 81 -5.10 -1.14 18.74
N PRO A 82 -5.59 -0.21 19.58
CA PRO A 82 -6.20 1.01 19.09
C PRO A 82 -5.24 1.78 18.16
N ARG A 83 -5.77 2.24 17.05
CA ARG A 83 -5.00 2.97 16.04
C ARG A 83 -4.79 4.42 16.43
N ARG A 84 -3.69 5.01 15.97
CA ARG A 84 -3.39 6.42 16.18
C ARG A 84 -4.49 7.30 15.57
N PRO A 85 -4.90 8.36 16.25
CA PRO A 85 -5.99 9.23 15.77
C PRO A 85 -5.56 10.17 14.63
N HIS A 86 -4.27 10.26 14.33
CA HIS A 86 -3.70 11.17 13.33
C HIS A 86 -2.84 10.39 12.34
N SER A 87 -2.83 10.87 11.09
CA SER A 87 -1.97 10.33 10.05
C SER A 87 -0.49 10.60 10.37
N SER A 88 0.32 9.56 10.27
CA SER A 88 1.78 9.65 10.39
C SER A 88 2.45 9.98 9.04
N PHE A 89 1.70 9.94 7.93
CA PHE A 89 2.20 10.34 6.61
C PHE A 89 2.25 11.86 6.48
N THR A 90 3.46 12.41 6.47
CA THR A 90 3.70 13.86 6.47
C THR A 90 3.93 14.42 5.06
N GLU A 91 3.75 15.74 4.91
CA GLU A 91 4.13 16.45 3.67
C GLU A 91 5.62 16.32 3.39
N GLN A 92 6.47 16.24 4.41
CA GLN A 92 7.90 16.01 4.25
C GLN A 92 8.17 14.65 3.60
N MET A 93 7.58 13.55 4.10
CA MET A 93 7.70 12.22 3.50
C MET A 93 7.24 12.21 2.04
N SER A 94 6.13 12.90 1.75
CA SER A 94 5.61 13.08 0.40
C SER A 94 6.60 13.78 -0.52
N ALA A 95 7.23 14.86 -0.04
CA ALA A 95 8.21 15.65 -0.79
C ALA A 95 9.52 14.87 -1.04
N GLU A 96 10.00 14.16 -0.02
CA GLU A 96 11.19 13.31 -0.12
C GLU A 96 10.99 12.19 -1.14
N LEU A 97 9.85 11.48 -1.09
CA LEU A 97 9.52 10.45 -2.06
C LEU A 97 9.39 11.03 -3.48
N ALA A 98 8.73 12.18 -3.63
CA ALA A 98 8.62 12.86 -4.92
C ALA A 98 9.99 13.26 -5.48
N SER A 99 10.92 13.69 -4.63
CA SER A 99 12.30 14.03 -5.01
C SER A 99 13.07 12.79 -5.45
N ALA A 100 12.99 11.71 -4.69
CA ALA A 100 13.63 10.44 -5.02
C ALA A 100 13.13 9.84 -6.34
N LEU A 101 11.81 9.91 -6.59
CA LEU A 101 11.21 9.48 -7.86
C LEU A 101 11.76 10.26 -9.06
N ARG A 102 11.95 11.59 -8.94
CA ARG A 102 12.57 12.41 -9.98
C ARG A 102 14.06 12.12 -10.16
N GLY A 103 14.76 11.89 -9.04
CA GLY A 103 16.20 11.56 -9.04
C GLY A 103 16.51 10.17 -9.57
N SER A 104 15.50 9.30 -9.75
CA SER A 104 15.63 7.94 -10.29
C SER A 104 16.57 7.03 -9.49
N ASP A 105 16.66 7.29 -8.18
CA ASP A 105 17.40 6.46 -7.23
C ASP A 105 16.47 5.40 -6.63
N LEU A 106 16.50 4.19 -7.19
CA LEU A 106 15.62 3.10 -6.77
C LEU A 106 15.85 2.69 -5.32
N GLU A 107 17.08 2.69 -4.85
CA GLU A 107 17.40 2.30 -3.47
C GLU A 107 16.84 3.32 -2.47
N GLN A 108 16.95 4.61 -2.79
CA GLN A 108 16.38 5.66 -1.97
C GLN A 108 14.85 5.58 -1.95
N ILE A 109 14.21 5.35 -3.11
CA ILE A 109 12.76 5.17 -3.22
C ILE A 109 12.29 4.01 -2.35
N GLN A 110 12.97 2.86 -2.42
CA GLN A 110 12.61 1.68 -1.63
C GLN A 110 12.78 1.91 -0.13
N ARG A 111 13.87 2.56 0.29
CA ARG A 111 14.07 2.94 1.71
C ARG A 111 12.98 3.87 2.23
N LEU A 112 12.63 4.90 1.46
CA LEU A 112 11.55 5.82 1.83
C LEU A 112 10.19 5.12 1.88
N TRP A 113 9.93 4.22 0.94
CA TRP A 113 8.71 3.42 0.95
C TRP A 113 8.61 2.56 2.20
N GLN A 114 9.69 1.87 2.60
CA GLN A 114 9.71 1.08 3.83
C GLN A 114 9.50 1.98 5.07
N GLN A 115 10.15 3.12 5.14
CA GLN A 115 9.96 4.08 6.25
C GLN A 115 8.52 4.58 6.33
N ILE A 116 7.88 4.83 5.18
CA ILE A 116 6.47 5.22 5.13
C ILE A 116 5.58 4.08 5.64
N GLN A 117 5.78 2.84 5.18
CA GLN A 117 5.04 1.68 5.66
C GLN A 117 5.13 1.54 7.18
N ASP A 118 6.34 1.58 7.73
CA ASP A 118 6.58 1.46 9.18
C ASP A 118 5.90 2.58 9.97
N SER A 119 5.87 3.79 9.41
CA SER A 119 5.25 4.96 10.03
C SER A 119 3.73 4.86 10.07
N ILE A 120 3.09 4.49 8.94
CA ILE A 120 1.62 4.49 8.82
C ILE A 120 0.95 3.21 9.32
N ARG A 121 1.73 2.18 9.63
CA ARG A 121 1.23 0.86 10.03
C ARG A 121 0.23 0.92 11.18
N GLU A 122 0.43 1.84 12.13
CA GLU A 122 -0.41 2.03 13.30
C GLU A 122 -1.49 3.12 13.12
N ASP A 123 -1.56 3.74 11.96
CA ASP A 123 -2.58 4.74 11.66
C ASP A 123 -3.94 4.08 11.43
N ARG A 124 -5.02 4.87 11.47
CA ARG A 124 -6.35 4.41 11.08
C ARG A 124 -6.34 3.99 9.61
N PHE A 125 -7.13 3.00 9.27
CA PHE A 125 -7.18 2.47 7.90
C PHE A 125 -7.46 3.55 6.85
N GLN A 126 -8.34 4.52 7.15
CA GLN A 126 -8.62 5.64 6.24
C GLN A 126 -7.39 6.52 5.99
N ASP A 127 -6.58 6.77 7.03
CA ASP A 127 -5.34 7.55 6.93
C ASP A 127 -4.28 6.79 6.12
N GLN A 128 -4.18 5.48 6.32
CA GLN A 128 -3.33 4.61 5.51
C GLN A 128 -3.73 4.63 4.03
N LEU A 129 -5.03 4.50 3.75
CA LEU A 129 -5.56 4.56 2.39
C LEU A 129 -5.27 5.91 1.73
N PHE A 130 -5.44 7.00 2.46
CA PHE A 130 -5.10 8.34 1.99
C PHE A 130 -3.60 8.46 1.66
N ALA A 131 -2.70 7.92 2.51
CA ALA A 131 -1.27 7.89 2.24
C ALA A 131 -0.96 7.12 0.96
N PHE A 132 -1.55 5.94 0.77
CA PHE A 132 -1.36 5.15 -0.45
C PHE A 132 -1.86 5.87 -1.70
N GLN A 133 -3.04 6.48 -1.64
CA GLN A 133 -3.58 7.28 -2.76
C GLN A 133 -2.67 8.46 -3.10
N ARG A 134 -2.10 9.11 -2.10
CA ARG A 134 -1.14 10.19 -2.30
C ARG A 134 0.13 9.71 -3.00
N ILE A 135 0.67 8.56 -2.59
CA ILE A 135 1.84 7.95 -3.24
C ILE A 135 1.54 7.58 -4.68
N VAL A 136 0.38 6.98 -4.96
CA VAL A 136 -0.05 6.68 -6.33
C VAL A 136 -0.11 7.96 -7.16
N SER A 137 -0.67 9.05 -6.63
CA SER A 137 -0.70 10.34 -7.32
C SER A 137 0.70 10.90 -7.62
N LEU A 138 1.69 10.67 -6.74
CA LEU A 138 3.08 11.03 -7.01
C LEU A 138 3.68 10.18 -8.13
N MET A 139 3.42 8.88 -8.14
CA MET A 139 3.88 7.98 -9.20
C MET A 139 3.28 8.33 -10.57
N GLU A 140 1.98 8.65 -10.62
CA GLU A 140 1.31 9.06 -11.87
C GLU A 140 1.87 10.34 -12.48
N LYS A 141 2.25 11.30 -11.63
CA LYS A 141 2.90 12.52 -12.11
C LYS A 141 4.23 12.25 -12.80
N GLN A 142 4.93 11.18 -12.43
CA GLN A 142 6.19 10.77 -13.06
C GLN A 142 5.96 9.87 -14.28
N LEU A 143 4.93 9.04 -14.25
CA LEU A 143 4.61 8.10 -15.31
C LEU A 143 3.08 8.01 -15.51
N PRO A 144 2.47 8.84 -16.37
CA PRO A 144 1.02 8.87 -16.61
C PRO A 144 0.42 7.54 -17.07
N ALA A 145 1.23 6.63 -17.60
CA ALA A 145 0.80 5.29 -17.98
C ALA A 145 0.39 4.41 -16.76
N LEU A 146 0.67 4.86 -15.52
CA LEU A 146 0.24 4.20 -14.28
C LEU A 146 -1.19 4.55 -13.84
N LYS A 147 -1.94 5.35 -14.61
CA LYS A 147 -3.33 5.73 -14.30
C LYS A 147 -4.24 4.59 -13.81
N PRO A 148 -4.14 3.35 -14.31
CA PRO A 148 -4.96 2.25 -13.81
C PRO A 148 -4.81 1.97 -12.30
N LEU A 149 -3.69 2.38 -11.68
CA LEU A 149 -3.47 2.23 -10.24
C LEU A 149 -4.36 3.15 -9.37
N VAL A 150 -5.02 4.13 -9.96
CA VAL A 150 -5.88 5.11 -9.23
C VAL A 150 -7.35 4.75 -9.28
N SER A 151 -7.75 3.78 -10.12
CA SER A 151 -9.15 3.39 -10.21
C SER A 151 -9.63 2.76 -8.90
N ASP A 152 -10.90 3.01 -8.52
CA ASP A 152 -11.53 2.38 -7.36
C ASP A 152 -11.42 0.84 -7.40
N ASN A 153 -11.40 0.27 -8.59
CA ASN A 153 -11.19 -1.16 -8.81
C ASN A 153 -9.78 -1.66 -8.44
N PHE A 154 -8.81 -0.79 -8.29
CA PHE A 154 -7.47 -1.16 -7.87
C PHE A 154 -7.41 -1.53 -6.38
N TRP A 155 -8.15 -0.80 -5.54
CA TRP A 155 -8.11 -0.98 -4.08
C TRP A 155 -8.95 -2.17 -3.61
N ALA A 156 -9.98 -2.53 -4.35
CA ALA A 156 -10.89 -3.63 -4.00
C ALA A 156 -10.20 -5.02 -3.89
N PRO A 157 -9.28 -5.41 -4.79
CA PRO A 157 -8.60 -6.70 -4.70
C PRO A 157 -7.41 -6.74 -3.74
N LEU A 158 -7.01 -5.61 -3.14
CA LEU A 158 -5.87 -5.56 -2.23
C LEU A 158 -6.22 -6.22 -0.89
N THR A 159 -5.69 -7.41 -0.67
CA THR A 159 -5.95 -8.21 0.53
C THR A 159 -4.90 -7.99 1.61
N ASP A 160 -3.68 -7.59 1.23
CA ASP A 160 -2.52 -7.52 2.11
C ASP A 160 -1.46 -6.52 1.63
N ILE A 161 -0.58 -6.15 2.56
CA ILE A 161 0.53 -5.23 2.30
C ILE A 161 1.58 -5.78 1.33
N GLN A 162 1.77 -7.10 1.29
CA GLN A 162 2.78 -7.73 0.44
C GLN A 162 2.39 -7.58 -1.04
N THR A 163 1.11 -7.77 -1.34
CA THR A 163 0.55 -7.52 -2.67
C THR A 163 0.72 -6.06 -3.08
N LEU A 164 0.42 -5.11 -2.18
CA LEU A 164 0.63 -3.69 -2.44
C LEU A 164 2.11 -3.36 -2.65
N ASP A 165 2.99 -3.90 -1.81
CA ASP A 165 4.45 -3.72 -1.91
C ASP A 165 4.99 -4.20 -3.25
N ALA A 166 4.57 -5.38 -3.71
CA ALA A 166 4.96 -5.92 -5.01
C ALA A 166 4.54 -4.99 -6.16
N ILE A 167 3.31 -4.46 -6.11
CA ILE A 167 2.77 -3.53 -7.11
C ILE A 167 3.56 -2.21 -7.10
N PHE A 168 3.76 -1.61 -5.92
CA PHE A 168 4.49 -0.34 -5.79
C PHE A 168 5.96 -0.48 -6.19
N SER A 169 6.63 -1.56 -5.76
CA SER A 169 8.00 -1.86 -6.17
C SER A 169 8.12 -2.04 -7.68
N GLY A 170 7.13 -2.67 -8.33
CA GLY A 170 7.05 -2.77 -9.78
C GLY A 170 6.87 -1.41 -10.46
N ALA A 171 6.00 -0.56 -9.91
CA ALA A 171 5.77 0.80 -10.43
C ALA A 171 7.02 1.69 -10.27
N PHE A 172 7.70 1.64 -9.14
CA PHE A 172 8.95 2.38 -8.90
C PHE A 172 10.03 2.01 -9.92
N ARG A 173 10.23 0.71 -10.19
CA ARG A 173 11.18 0.25 -11.22
C ARG A 173 10.84 0.80 -12.60
N LYS A 174 9.56 0.79 -12.98
CA LYS A 174 9.11 1.34 -14.26
C LYS A 174 9.37 2.85 -14.37
N ILE A 175 9.11 3.62 -13.31
CA ILE A 175 9.39 5.05 -13.27
C ILE A 175 10.89 5.31 -13.46
N VAL A 176 11.73 4.62 -12.69
CA VAL A 176 13.19 4.76 -12.77
C VAL A 176 13.71 4.41 -14.17
N GLN A 177 13.21 3.32 -14.74
CA GLN A 177 13.58 2.91 -16.10
C GLN A 177 13.17 3.94 -17.14
N ASN A 178 11.93 4.44 -17.07
CA ASN A 178 11.42 5.48 -17.97
C ASN A 178 12.24 6.77 -17.88
N ASN A 179 12.55 7.23 -16.66
CA ASN A 179 13.33 8.45 -16.47
C ASN A 179 14.76 8.31 -17.01
N ARG A 180 15.39 7.15 -16.82
CA ARG A 180 16.73 6.87 -17.40
C ARG A 180 16.70 6.89 -18.91
N GLU A 181 15.67 6.32 -19.52
CA GLU A 181 15.52 6.30 -20.97
C GLU A 181 15.31 7.71 -21.53
N LEU A 182 14.43 8.51 -20.88
CA LEU A 182 14.22 9.91 -21.27
C LEU A 182 15.50 10.74 -21.13
N HIS A 183 16.27 10.52 -20.08
CA HIS A 183 17.55 11.22 -19.88
C HIS A 183 18.55 10.85 -20.96
N ARG A 184 18.66 9.57 -21.30
CA ARG A 184 19.52 9.08 -22.40
C ARG A 184 19.12 9.71 -23.75
N GLN A 185 17.83 9.68 -24.07
CA GLN A 185 17.33 10.28 -25.32
C GLN A 185 17.64 11.78 -25.39
N HIS A 186 17.52 12.49 -24.26
CA HIS A 186 17.87 13.91 -24.18
C HIS A 186 19.37 14.16 -24.43
N ILE A 187 20.25 13.34 -23.83
CA ILE A 187 21.70 13.43 -24.08
C ILE A 187 22.02 13.15 -25.55
N ASP A 188 21.42 12.13 -26.14
CA ASP A 188 21.64 11.78 -27.55
C ASP A 188 21.17 12.91 -28.49
N GLN A 189 20.05 13.57 -28.17
CA GLN A 189 19.55 14.73 -28.90
C GLN A 189 20.51 15.93 -28.79
N LEU A 190 20.99 16.24 -27.57
CA LEU A 190 21.95 17.32 -27.37
C LEU A 190 23.26 17.04 -28.10
N ALA A 191 23.79 15.82 -28.02
CA ALA A 191 24.99 15.43 -28.76
C ALA A 191 24.83 15.62 -30.29
N SER A 192 23.67 15.19 -30.82
CA SER A 192 23.36 15.35 -32.24
C SER A 192 23.24 16.82 -32.64
N GLN A 193 22.70 17.68 -31.80
CA GLN A 193 22.63 19.12 -32.03
C GLN A 193 24.02 19.76 -32.05
N VAL A 194 24.88 19.40 -31.10
CA VAL A 194 26.26 19.89 -31.01
C VAL A 194 27.04 19.48 -32.26
N VAL A 195 26.97 18.21 -32.68
CA VAL A 195 27.63 17.72 -33.89
C VAL A 195 27.17 18.52 -35.11
N ARG A 196 25.86 18.68 -35.28
CA ARG A 196 25.31 19.47 -36.39
C ARG A 196 25.80 20.93 -36.40
N GLN A 197 25.88 21.56 -35.22
CA GLN A 197 26.35 22.92 -35.09
C GLN A 197 27.85 23.05 -35.43
N ILE A 198 28.66 22.07 -35.02
CA ILE A 198 30.07 21.98 -35.39
C ILE A 198 30.19 21.82 -36.91
N GLU A 199 29.46 20.90 -37.56
CA GLU A 199 29.49 20.68 -39.00
C GLU A 199 29.09 21.92 -39.78
N GLN A 200 28.04 22.63 -39.32
CA GLN A 200 27.63 23.90 -39.94
C GLN A 200 28.69 25.00 -39.78
N SER A 201 29.30 25.10 -38.60
CA SER A 201 30.36 26.10 -38.35
C SER A 201 31.64 25.80 -39.13
N TYR A 202 31.94 24.52 -39.41
CA TYR A 202 33.06 24.15 -40.26
C TYR A 202 32.77 24.36 -41.76
N ALA A 203 31.51 24.29 -42.15
CA ALA A 203 31.10 24.56 -43.54
C ALA A 203 31.07 26.08 -43.87
N ASP A 204 30.88 26.93 -42.85
CA ASP A 204 31.00 28.38 -42.97
C ASP A 204 32.48 28.76 -43.02
N SER A 205 32.95 29.22 -44.15
CA SER A 205 34.35 29.57 -44.44
C SER A 205 34.94 30.71 -43.59
N ASP A 206 34.20 31.28 -42.64
CA ASP A 206 34.65 32.33 -41.72
C ASP A 206 35.49 31.80 -40.53
N LEU A 207 35.61 30.47 -40.35
CA LEU A 207 36.57 29.86 -39.42
C LEU A 207 37.95 29.59 -40.03
N SER A 208 38.40 30.43 -40.96
CA SER A 208 39.78 30.38 -41.39
C SER A 208 40.69 30.83 -40.24
N PRO A 209 41.70 30.05 -39.83
CA PRO A 209 42.62 30.49 -38.77
C PRO A 209 43.36 31.73 -39.32
N THR A 210 43.02 32.87 -38.79
CA THR A 210 43.79 34.09 -38.99
C THR A 210 45.22 33.85 -38.53
N ARG A 211 46.15 33.97 -39.47
CA ARG A 211 47.59 33.91 -39.27
C ARG A 211 48.10 34.80 -38.14
#